data_1133514976e74d1ca8b4cf2b7e038783
#
_entry.id   1133514976e74d1ca8b4cf2b7e038783
#
_cell.length_a   1.000
_cell.length_b   1.000
_cell.length_c   1.000
_cell.angle_alpha   90.00
_cell.angle_beta   90.00
_cell.angle_gamma   90.00
#
_symmetry.space_group_name_H-M   'P 1'
#
loop_
_entity.id
_entity.type
_entity.pdbx_description
1 polymer ?
#
loop_
_entity_poly.entity_id
_entity_poly.type
_entity_poly.pdbx_seq_one_letter_code
_entity_poly.pdbx_strand_id
1 'polypeptide(L)'
;MSKFRRFITIFLLILFLIIVTFEFYRTIMYAVNASVNQLYSGYLWMGVGFIVYVISHKFFFKKNIDIMQTMSHEGAHMLVGALFLRRKIYQFNAKSADALSYGDNTLGFVSSSRKGNYISIMSTLAPYMLPYLTFLLLLFRLMIKNECLPIVDVIIGFSLMFYFFCWKKDTRRDQSDIRLCGVFLSYLYIITFMLFNLSLIIYAVSGGISEPLNIFGGIRQYFVQTWNDIMMVVDLIRN
;
A
#
# COMPACT_ATOMS: atom_id res chain seq x y z
N MET A 1 5.86 19.42 15.94
CA MET A 1 6.91 18.44 16.34
C MET A 1 8.21 19.22 16.63
N SER A 2 8.87 18.97 17.78
CA SER A 2 10.16 19.64 18.09
C SER A 2 11.23 19.24 17.05
N LYS A 3 12.25 20.11 16.82
CA LYS A 3 13.34 19.83 15.87
C LYS A 3 14.05 18.51 16.19
N PHE A 4 14.25 18.24 17.48
CA PHE A 4 14.88 16.99 17.95
C PHE A 4 14.05 15.75 17.62
N ARG A 5 12.73 15.75 17.89
CA ARG A 5 11.83 14.63 17.52
C ARG A 5 11.80 14.39 16.01
N ARG A 6 11.82 15.46 15.22
CA ARG A 6 11.86 15.37 13.76
C ARG A 6 13.16 14.71 13.28
N PHE A 7 14.29 15.08 13.86
CA PHE A 7 15.59 14.47 13.56
C PHE A 7 15.61 12.98 13.87
N ILE A 8 15.17 12.58 15.08
CA ILE A 8 15.07 11.16 15.46
C ILE A 8 14.14 10.40 14.51
N THR A 9 12.98 10.97 14.17
CA THR A 9 12.04 10.32 13.26
C THR A 9 12.66 10.08 11.88
N ILE A 10 13.36 11.07 11.33
CA ILE A 10 14.05 10.96 10.03
C ILE A 10 15.14 9.88 10.10
N PHE A 11 15.95 9.90 11.15
CA PHE A 11 17.03 8.93 11.34
C PHE A 11 16.50 7.49 11.41
N LEU A 12 15.48 7.23 12.24
CA LEU A 12 14.86 5.92 12.35
C LEU A 12 14.19 5.47 11.05
N LEU A 13 13.56 6.39 10.31
CA LEU A 13 12.98 6.07 9.01
C LEU A 13 14.04 5.72 7.96
N ILE A 14 15.18 6.38 7.97
CA ILE A 14 16.29 6.05 7.06
C ILE A 14 16.81 4.64 7.36
N LEU A 15 17.03 4.31 8.64
CA LEU A 15 17.42 2.95 9.03
C LEU A 15 16.37 1.92 8.59
N PHE A 16 15.11 2.19 8.83
CA PHE A 16 14.02 1.31 8.43
C PHE A 16 13.93 1.19 6.90
N LEU A 17 14.12 2.29 6.15
CA LEU A 17 14.17 2.26 4.69
C LEU A 17 15.28 1.34 4.17
N ILE A 18 16.48 1.40 4.76
CA ILE A 18 17.59 0.53 4.37
C ILE A 18 17.20 -0.94 4.55
N ILE A 19 16.68 -1.31 5.72
CA ILE A 19 16.24 -2.68 6.02
C ILE A 19 15.15 -3.13 5.04
N VAL A 20 14.10 -2.33 4.87
CA VAL A 20 12.98 -2.65 3.99
C VAL A 20 13.41 -2.74 2.51
N THR A 21 14.36 -1.92 2.07
CA THR A 21 14.90 -2.01 0.69
C THR A 21 15.63 -3.32 0.47
N PHE A 22 16.43 -3.76 1.44
CA PHE A 22 17.13 -5.04 1.39
C PHE A 22 16.13 -6.22 1.39
N GLU A 23 15.12 -6.18 2.27
CA GLU A 23 14.06 -7.19 2.30
C GLU A 23 13.23 -7.20 1.03
N PHE A 24 12.93 -6.05 0.45
CA PHE A 24 12.20 -5.97 -0.82
C PHE A 24 13.01 -6.61 -1.95
N TYR A 25 14.31 -6.35 -2.04
CA TYR A 25 15.19 -7.01 -3.00
C TYR A 25 15.14 -8.54 -2.85
N ARG A 26 15.30 -9.07 -1.62
CA ARG A 26 15.19 -10.51 -1.35
C ARG A 26 13.84 -11.07 -1.74
N THR A 27 12.77 -10.33 -1.44
CA THR A 27 11.39 -10.69 -1.80
C THR A 27 11.22 -10.84 -3.31
N ILE A 28 11.77 -9.90 -4.08
CA ILE A 28 11.74 -9.96 -5.56
C ILE A 28 12.53 -11.17 -6.06
N MET A 29 13.72 -11.41 -5.54
CA MET A 29 14.53 -12.58 -5.92
C MET A 29 13.82 -13.89 -5.61
N TYR A 30 13.15 -13.97 -4.45
CA TYR A 30 12.32 -15.12 -4.10
C TYR A 30 11.15 -15.31 -5.07
N ALA A 31 10.42 -14.23 -5.40
CA ALA A 31 9.29 -14.28 -6.32
C ALA A 31 9.73 -14.73 -7.73
N VAL A 32 10.86 -14.23 -8.24
CA VAL A 32 11.41 -14.61 -9.54
C VAL A 32 11.77 -16.12 -9.54
N ASN A 33 12.50 -16.59 -8.54
CA ASN A 33 12.87 -17.99 -8.43
C ASN A 33 11.66 -18.92 -8.29
N ALA A 34 10.65 -18.52 -7.51
CA ALA A 34 9.40 -19.26 -7.35
C ALA A 34 8.61 -19.33 -8.68
N SER A 35 8.56 -18.24 -9.44
CA SER A 35 7.85 -18.18 -10.72
C SER A 35 8.52 -19.05 -11.79
N VAL A 36 9.83 -19.16 -11.78
CA VAL A 36 10.58 -20.03 -12.71
C VAL A 36 10.36 -21.50 -12.40
N ASN A 37 10.29 -21.87 -11.12
CA ASN A 37 10.23 -23.26 -10.69
C ASN A 37 8.79 -23.81 -10.57
N GLN A 38 7.78 -22.95 -10.51
CA GLN A 38 6.36 -23.33 -10.34
C GLN A 38 5.48 -22.65 -11.37
N LEU A 39 5.02 -23.45 -12.36
CA LEU A 39 4.16 -22.96 -13.47
C LEU A 39 2.85 -22.30 -12.99
N TYR A 40 2.43 -22.55 -11.77
CA TYR A 40 1.17 -22.09 -11.16
C TYR A 40 1.42 -21.21 -9.92
N SER A 41 2.49 -20.43 -9.91
CA SER A 41 2.70 -19.49 -8.80
C SER A 41 1.69 -18.34 -8.84
N GLY A 42 1.17 -17.93 -7.68
CA GLY A 42 0.27 -16.78 -7.58
C GLY A 42 0.84 -15.50 -8.19
N TYR A 43 2.17 -15.40 -8.30
CA TYR A 43 2.86 -14.29 -8.96
C TYR A 43 2.57 -14.19 -10.45
N LEU A 44 2.47 -15.32 -11.17
CA LEU A 44 2.12 -15.31 -12.60
C LEU A 44 0.72 -14.76 -12.80
N TRP A 45 -0.24 -15.21 -11.98
CA TRP A 45 -1.62 -14.72 -12.05
C TRP A 45 -1.73 -13.25 -11.64
N MET A 46 -0.98 -12.83 -10.63
CA MET A 46 -0.88 -11.41 -10.27
C MET A 46 -0.28 -10.58 -11.42
N GLY A 47 0.73 -11.11 -12.13
CA GLY A 47 1.30 -10.49 -13.33
C GLY A 47 0.27 -10.37 -14.46
N VAL A 48 -0.55 -11.39 -14.70
CA VAL A 48 -1.69 -11.33 -15.62
C VAL A 48 -2.64 -10.21 -15.22
N GLY A 49 -2.94 -10.05 -13.93
CA GLY A 49 -3.77 -8.97 -13.40
C GLY A 49 -3.21 -7.57 -13.71
N PHE A 50 -1.90 -7.38 -13.65
CA PHE A 50 -1.25 -6.14 -14.07
C PHE A 50 -1.51 -5.83 -15.53
N ILE A 51 -1.33 -6.82 -16.42
CA ILE A 51 -1.56 -6.67 -17.86
C ILE A 51 -3.03 -6.36 -18.14
N VAL A 52 -3.95 -7.09 -17.51
CA VAL A 52 -5.40 -6.88 -17.65
C VAL A 52 -5.77 -5.45 -17.22
N TYR A 53 -5.22 -4.95 -16.10
CA TYR A 53 -5.45 -3.57 -15.68
C TYR A 53 -4.97 -2.56 -16.72
N VAL A 54 -3.74 -2.68 -17.22
CA VAL A 54 -3.16 -1.74 -18.21
C VAL A 54 -4.02 -1.68 -19.47
N ILE A 55 -4.46 -2.84 -19.98
CA ILE A 55 -5.37 -2.93 -21.11
C ILE A 55 -6.71 -2.27 -20.81
N SER A 56 -7.33 -2.65 -19.68
CA SER A 56 -8.62 -2.10 -19.24
C SER A 56 -8.56 -0.59 -19.01
N HIS A 57 -7.47 -0.10 -18.44
CA HIS A 57 -7.25 1.33 -18.23
C HIS A 57 -7.26 2.11 -19.56
N LYS A 58 -6.58 1.59 -20.59
CA LYS A 58 -6.52 2.23 -21.91
C LYS A 58 -7.87 2.29 -22.60
N PHE A 59 -8.70 1.24 -22.50
CA PHE A 59 -9.93 1.09 -23.28
C PHE A 59 -11.21 1.50 -22.51
N PHE A 60 -11.28 1.25 -21.20
CA PHE A 60 -12.53 1.38 -20.44
C PHE A 60 -12.49 2.45 -19.35
N PHE A 61 -11.38 2.61 -18.63
CA PHE A 61 -11.36 3.44 -17.43
C PHE A 61 -10.96 4.90 -17.66
N LYS A 62 -10.48 5.27 -18.85
CA LYS A 62 -9.97 6.61 -19.15
C LYS A 62 -10.93 7.75 -18.76
N LYS A 63 -12.24 7.50 -18.84
CA LYS A 63 -13.28 8.51 -18.60
C LYS A 63 -13.75 8.58 -17.14
N ASN A 64 -13.74 7.46 -16.40
CA ASN A 64 -14.28 7.37 -15.03
C ASN A 64 -13.23 7.15 -13.96
N ILE A 65 -11.94 7.20 -14.31
CA ILE A 65 -10.86 6.88 -13.37
C ILE A 65 -10.77 7.88 -12.24
N ASP A 66 -11.14 9.15 -12.48
CA ASP A 66 -11.02 10.22 -11.48
C ASP A 66 -11.89 9.96 -10.26
N ILE A 67 -13.13 9.47 -10.46
CA ILE A 67 -14.00 9.15 -9.34
C ILE A 67 -13.51 7.93 -8.56
N MET A 68 -13.06 6.88 -9.27
CA MET A 68 -12.51 5.68 -8.63
C MET A 68 -11.23 6.00 -7.85
N GLN A 69 -10.38 6.85 -8.41
CA GLN A 69 -9.16 7.32 -7.77
C GLN A 69 -9.50 8.13 -6.50
N THR A 70 -10.42 9.08 -6.59
CA THR A 70 -10.85 9.89 -5.44
C THR A 70 -11.46 9.00 -4.35
N MET A 71 -12.33 8.04 -4.72
CA MET A 71 -12.89 7.07 -3.79
C MET A 71 -11.80 6.22 -3.12
N SER A 72 -10.78 5.79 -3.87
CA SER A 72 -9.66 5.04 -3.32
C SER A 72 -8.82 5.90 -2.37
N HIS A 73 -8.58 7.16 -2.71
CA HIS A 73 -7.83 8.10 -1.88
C HIS A 73 -8.53 8.36 -0.55
N GLU A 74 -9.77 8.82 -0.61
CA GLU A 74 -10.57 9.12 0.58
C GLU A 74 -10.89 7.87 1.40
N GLY A 75 -11.08 6.73 0.72
CA GLY A 75 -11.26 5.43 1.37
C GLY A 75 -10.06 5.00 2.23
N ALA A 76 -8.83 5.27 1.80
CA ALA A 76 -7.64 5.00 2.59
C ALA A 76 -7.58 5.87 3.85
N HIS A 77 -7.90 7.17 3.75
CA HIS A 77 -8.01 8.05 4.92
C HIS A 77 -9.06 7.55 5.91
N MET A 78 -10.23 7.16 5.38
CA MET A 78 -11.34 6.63 6.18
C MET A 78 -10.93 5.36 6.92
N LEU A 79 -10.35 4.40 6.22
CA LEU A 79 -9.95 3.10 6.79
C LEU A 79 -8.94 3.28 7.91
N VAL A 80 -7.86 4.00 7.66
CA VAL A 80 -6.81 4.25 8.67
C VAL A 80 -7.34 5.09 9.83
N GLY A 81 -8.18 6.08 9.54
CA GLY A 81 -8.83 6.89 10.56
C GLY A 81 -9.74 6.08 11.48
N ALA A 82 -10.56 5.19 10.92
CA ALA A 82 -11.51 4.37 11.68
C ALA A 82 -10.80 3.26 12.46
N LEU A 83 -9.95 2.45 11.79
CA LEU A 83 -9.36 1.26 12.40
C LEU A 83 -8.23 1.58 13.38
N PHE A 84 -7.30 2.43 13.00
CA PHE A 84 -6.09 2.66 13.80
C PHE A 84 -6.23 3.85 14.75
N LEU A 85 -7.01 4.88 14.38
CA LEU A 85 -7.17 6.08 15.20
C LEU A 85 -8.52 6.14 15.92
N ARG A 86 -9.38 5.13 15.74
CA ARG A 86 -10.72 5.06 16.31
C ARG A 86 -11.53 6.35 16.11
N ARG A 87 -11.38 6.98 14.94
CA ARG A 87 -12.10 8.19 14.58
C ARG A 87 -13.52 7.84 14.13
N LYS A 88 -14.51 8.60 14.59
CA LYS A 88 -15.85 8.54 14.02
C LYS A 88 -15.85 9.27 12.69
N ILE A 89 -16.33 8.61 11.64
CA ILE A 89 -16.48 9.19 10.32
C ILE A 89 -17.89 9.75 10.23
N TYR A 90 -17.98 11.03 9.89
CA TYR A 90 -19.27 11.74 9.78
C TYR A 90 -19.73 11.88 8.34
N GLN A 91 -18.78 12.05 7.43
CA GLN A 91 -19.12 12.30 6.03
C GLN A 91 -18.00 11.80 5.13
N PHE A 92 -18.40 11.15 4.04
CA PHE A 92 -17.54 10.72 2.95
C PHE A 92 -18.12 11.26 1.65
N ASN A 93 -17.32 11.93 0.83
CA ASN A 93 -17.74 12.43 -0.47
C ASN A 93 -16.62 12.21 -1.49
N ALA A 94 -17.00 11.77 -2.70
CA ALA A 94 -16.12 11.66 -3.85
C ALA A 94 -16.91 12.12 -5.09
N LYS A 95 -16.33 13.04 -5.85
CA LYS A 95 -16.93 13.60 -7.07
C LYS A 95 -16.00 13.32 -8.27
N SER A 96 -16.57 13.23 -9.46
CA SER A 96 -15.79 13.30 -10.69
C SER A 96 -15.38 14.75 -10.98
N ALA A 97 -14.32 14.93 -11.77
CA ALA A 97 -13.88 16.26 -12.21
C ALA A 97 -14.99 17.02 -12.95
N ASP A 98 -15.82 16.29 -13.71
CA ASP A 98 -16.94 16.85 -14.48
C ASP A 98 -18.14 17.28 -13.59
N ALA A 99 -18.19 16.80 -12.34
CA ALA A 99 -19.26 17.13 -11.38
C ALA A 99 -18.89 18.29 -10.45
N LEU A 100 -17.74 18.94 -10.65
CA LEU A 100 -17.34 20.12 -9.90
C LEU A 100 -18.19 21.33 -10.34
N SER A 101 -18.93 21.90 -9.40
CA SER A 101 -19.59 23.18 -9.63
C SER A 101 -18.58 24.34 -9.58
N TYR A 102 -18.92 25.45 -10.18
CA TYR A 102 -18.11 26.66 -10.17
C TYR A 102 -17.83 27.10 -8.72
N GLY A 103 -16.54 27.06 -8.31
CA GLY A 103 -16.12 27.37 -6.94
C GLY A 103 -15.83 26.16 -6.03
N ASP A 104 -16.07 24.94 -6.50
CA ASP A 104 -15.79 23.72 -5.75
C ASP A 104 -14.39 23.18 -6.15
N ASN A 105 -13.42 23.35 -5.26
CA ASN A 105 -12.01 23.01 -5.54
C ASN A 105 -11.61 21.60 -5.05
N THR A 106 -12.56 20.81 -4.52
CA THR A 106 -12.25 19.49 -3.92
C THR A 106 -12.99 18.36 -4.62
N LEU A 107 -12.24 17.39 -5.13
CA LEU A 107 -12.77 16.15 -5.73
C LEU A 107 -13.34 15.19 -4.68
N GLY A 108 -12.84 15.25 -3.45
CA GLY A 108 -13.32 14.44 -2.35
C GLY A 108 -12.90 14.95 -0.98
N PHE A 109 -13.59 14.50 0.04
CA PHE A 109 -13.20 14.74 1.42
C PHE A 109 -13.78 13.69 2.38
N VAL A 110 -13.05 13.46 3.47
CA VAL A 110 -13.51 12.68 4.63
C VAL A 110 -13.59 13.59 5.84
N SER A 111 -14.80 13.75 6.38
CA SER A 111 -15.00 14.42 7.66
C SER A 111 -14.98 13.39 8.79
N SER A 112 -14.08 13.57 9.75
CA SER A 112 -13.95 12.66 10.90
C SER A 112 -13.77 13.41 12.21
N SER A 113 -14.09 12.76 13.34
CA SER A 113 -13.84 13.31 14.68
C SER A 113 -12.33 13.52 14.87
N ARG A 114 -11.91 14.74 15.17
CA ARG A 114 -10.55 15.02 15.64
C ARG A 114 -10.52 14.93 17.15
N LYS A 115 -9.70 14.02 17.70
CA LYS A 115 -9.28 14.10 19.11
C LYS A 115 -8.00 14.96 19.14
N GLY A 116 -8.16 16.24 19.48
CA GLY A 116 -7.06 17.20 19.61
C GLY A 116 -6.42 17.64 18.27
N ASN A 117 -5.42 18.52 18.34
CA ASN A 117 -4.69 19.06 17.17
C ASN A 117 -3.65 18.11 16.61
N TYR A 118 -3.74 16.81 16.85
CA TYR A 118 -2.73 15.84 16.42
C TYR A 118 -3.01 15.42 14.96
N ILE A 119 -2.15 15.85 14.06
CA ILE A 119 -2.10 15.35 12.70
C ILE A 119 -1.32 14.04 12.74
N SER A 120 -2.01 12.93 12.51
CA SER A 120 -1.34 11.64 12.38
C SER A 120 -0.74 11.54 10.97
N ILE A 121 0.58 11.54 10.85
CA ILE A 121 1.30 11.36 9.59
C ILE A 121 0.80 10.12 8.86
N MET A 122 0.60 8.99 9.56
CA MET A 122 0.10 7.75 8.96
C MET A 122 -1.29 7.91 8.33
N SER A 123 -2.22 8.60 9.01
CA SER A 123 -3.57 8.84 8.46
C SER A 123 -3.52 9.79 7.27
N THR A 124 -2.69 10.83 7.35
CA THR A 124 -2.57 11.84 6.29
C THR A 124 -1.90 11.27 5.03
N LEU A 125 -0.93 10.36 5.20
CA LEU A 125 -0.22 9.77 4.06
C LEU A 125 -0.74 8.39 3.66
N ALA A 126 -1.81 7.89 4.29
CA ALA A 126 -2.38 6.57 4.02
C ALA A 126 -2.64 6.27 2.52
N PRO A 127 -3.25 7.17 1.73
CA PRO A 127 -3.52 6.91 0.33
C PRO A 127 -2.27 6.65 -0.51
N TYR A 128 -1.15 7.25 -0.11
CA TYR A 128 0.10 7.18 -0.86
C TYR A 128 0.95 5.96 -0.51
N MET A 129 0.68 5.29 0.62
CA MET A 129 1.52 4.20 1.10
C MET A 129 0.77 2.88 1.30
N LEU A 130 -0.56 2.90 1.38
CA LEU A 130 -1.36 1.73 1.72
C LEU A 130 -2.25 1.29 0.56
N PRO A 131 -1.94 0.17 -0.15
CA PRO A 131 -2.81 -0.43 -1.15
C PRO A 131 -3.96 -1.21 -0.47
N TYR A 132 -4.85 -0.51 0.23
CA TYR A 132 -5.84 -1.12 1.12
C TYR A 132 -6.82 -2.06 0.40
N LEU A 133 -7.19 -1.77 -0.85
CA LEU A 133 -8.05 -2.65 -1.65
C LEU A 133 -7.36 -4.01 -1.88
N THR A 134 -6.06 -3.99 -2.15
CA THR A 134 -5.25 -5.19 -2.32
C THR A 134 -5.21 -6.00 -1.01
N PHE A 135 -5.05 -5.34 0.14
CA PHE A 135 -5.10 -6.02 1.44
C PHE A 135 -6.47 -6.63 1.74
N LEU A 136 -7.57 -5.95 1.40
CA LEU A 136 -8.92 -6.53 1.52
C LEU A 136 -9.08 -7.77 0.64
N LEU A 137 -8.55 -7.75 -0.58
CA LEU A 137 -8.57 -8.92 -1.47
C LEU A 137 -7.68 -10.06 -0.95
N LEU A 138 -6.55 -9.76 -0.31
CA LEU A 138 -5.73 -10.77 0.37
C LEU A 138 -6.48 -11.44 1.53
N LEU A 139 -7.24 -10.67 2.31
CA LEU A 139 -8.10 -11.25 3.35
C LEU A 139 -9.20 -12.12 2.74
N PHE A 140 -9.82 -11.66 1.65
CA PHE A 140 -10.81 -12.45 0.92
C PHE A 140 -10.23 -13.75 0.36
N ARG A 141 -8.98 -13.71 -0.14
CA ARG A 141 -8.24 -14.88 -0.62
C ARG A 141 -8.21 -16.04 0.38
N LEU A 142 -8.18 -15.74 1.70
CA LEU A 142 -8.20 -16.77 2.75
C LEU A 142 -9.50 -17.59 2.80
N MET A 143 -10.59 -17.05 2.26
CA MET A 143 -11.91 -17.66 2.31
C MET A 143 -12.24 -18.44 1.03
N ILE A 144 -11.37 -18.37 0.02
CA ILE A 144 -11.61 -18.91 -1.32
C ILE A 144 -11.02 -20.31 -1.46
N LYS A 145 -11.72 -21.17 -2.18
CA LYS A 145 -11.24 -22.51 -2.53
C LYS A 145 -10.03 -22.44 -3.47
N ASN A 146 -9.13 -23.40 -3.35
CA ASN A 146 -7.89 -23.49 -4.12
C ASN A 146 -8.09 -23.36 -5.64
N GLU A 147 -9.17 -23.91 -6.16
CA GLU A 147 -9.50 -23.89 -7.60
C GLU A 147 -9.72 -22.47 -8.15
N CYS A 148 -10.21 -21.56 -7.29
CA CYS A 148 -10.50 -20.16 -7.66
C CYS A 148 -9.36 -19.19 -7.34
N LEU A 149 -8.27 -19.64 -6.69
CA LEU A 149 -7.15 -18.78 -6.32
C LEU A 149 -6.51 -18.05 -7.52
N PRO A 150 -6.34 -18.68 -8.70
CA PRO A 150 -5.81 -17.98 -9.87
C PRO A 150 -6.62 -16.73 -10.23
N ILE A 151 -7.95 -16.80 -10.16
CA ILE A 151 -8.83 -15.66 -10.46
C ILE A 151 -8.64 -14.55 -9.42
N VAL A 152 -8.57 -14.93 -8.14
CA VAL A 152 -8.35 -13.96 -7.05
C VAL A 152 -6.99 -13.30 -7.16
N ASP A 153 -5.95 -14.05 -7.52
CA ASP A 153 -4.60 -13.52 -7.71
C ASP A 153 -4.52 -12.55 -8.92
N VAL A 154 -5.29 -12.79 -9.99
CA VAL A 154 -5.49 -11.82 -11.08
C VAL A 154 -6.14 -10.54 -10.56
N ILE A 155 -7.19 -10.64 -9.75
CA ILE A 155 -7.87 -9.47 -9.17
C ILE A 155 -6.95 -8.72 -8.21
N ILE A 156 -6.13 -9.40 -7.42
CA ILE A 156 -5.09 -8.82 -6.56
C ILE A 156 -4.10 -8.02 -7.40
N GLY A 157 -3.57 -8.59 -8.47
CA GLY A 157 -2.67 -7.92 -9.39
C GLY A 157 -3.30 -6.69 -10.03
N PHE A 158 -4.56 -6.82 -10.49
CA PHE A 158 -5.34 -5.71 -11.04
C PHE A 158 -5.49 -4.55 -10.03
N SER A 159 -5.86 -4.85 -8.79
CA SER A 159 -6.03 -3.83 -7.74
C SER A 159 -4.71 -3.16 -7.35
N LEU A 160 -3.61 -3.91 -7.34
CA LEU A 160 -2.29 -3.38 -7.04
C LEU A 160 -1.80 -2.45 -8.16
N MET A 161 -2.05 -2.80 -9.43
CA MET A 161 -1.72 -1.95 -10.56
C MET A 161 -2.56 -0.68 -10.59
N PHE A 162 -3.85 -0.77 -10.25
CA PHE A 162 -4.72 0.40 -10.03
C PHE A 162 -4.14 1.32 -8.95
N TYR A 163 -3.71 0.77 -7.82
CA TYR A 163 -3.04 1.55 -6.77
C TYR A 163 -1.81 2.29 -7.29
N PHE A 164 -0.94 1.65 -8.09
CA PHE A 164 0.24 2.31 -8.66
C PHE A 164 -0.12 3.47 -9.60
N PHE A 165 -1.18 3.33 -10.38
CA PHE A 165 -1.67 4.42 -11.23
C PHE A 165 -2.18 5.60 -10.41
N CYS A 166 -2.98 5.34 -9.37
CA CYS A 166 -3.43 6.37 -8.42
C CYS A 166 -2.23 7.03 -7.73
N TRP A 167 -1.32 6.23 -7.23
CA TRP A 167 -0.11 6.68 -6.55
C TRP A 167 0.72 7.62 -7.43
N LYS A 168 0.98 7.26 -8.69
CA LYS A 168 1.74 8.08 -9.65
C LYS A 168 1.08 9.43 -9.90
N LYS A 169 -0.26 9.48 -9.96
CA LYS A 169 -1.02 10.70 -10.22
C LYS A 169 -1.11 11.60 -8.98
N ASP A 170 -1.29 10.99 -7.80
CA ASP A 170 -1.55 11.71 -6.55
C ASP A 170 -0.29 12.13 -5.81
N THR A 171 0.83 11.39 -5.95
CA THR A 171 2.06 11.68 -5.21
C THR A 171 2.83 12.86 -5.81
N ARG A 172 2.27 14.07 -5.67
CA ARG A 172 2.86 15.32 -6.16
C ARG A 172 3.17 16.25 -5.00
N ARG A 173 4.22 17.09 -5.17
CA ARG A 173 4.68 18.04 -4.13
C ARG A 173 3.65 19.09 -3.74
N ASP A 174 2.69 19.38 -4.62
CA ASP A 174 1.63 20.37 -4.43
C ASP A 174 0.42 19.84 -3.65
N GLN A 175 0.34 18.53 -3.42
CA GLN A 175 -0.72 17.93 -2.61
C GLN A 175 -0.71 18.45 -1.17
N SER A 176 -1.90 18.77 -0.66
CA SER A 176 -2.10 19.32 0.69
C SER A 176 -1.52 18.42 1.78
N ASP A 177 -1.73 17.12 1.67
CA ASP A 177 -1.31 16.11 2.64
C ASP A 177 0.22 16.02 2.73
N ILE A 178 0.90 16.05 1.58
CA ILE A 178 2.35 16.00 1.48
C ILE A 178 2.96 17.28 2.08
N ARG A 179 2.35 18.46 1.76
CA ARG A 179 2.80 19.74 2.33
C ARG A 179 2.60 19.80 3.83
N LEU A 180 1.47 19.30 4.33
CA LEU A 180 1.11 19.34 5.75
C LEU A 180 2.12 18.56 6.62
N CYS A 181 2.61 17.44 6.14
CA CYS A 181 3.61 16.62 6.82
C CYS A 181 5.06 17.08 6.55
N GLY A 182 5.26 17.89 5.52
CA GLY A 182 6.57 18.32 5.02
C GLY A 182 7.10 17.38 3.95
N VAL A 183 7.41 17.93 2.78
CA VAL A 183 7.69 17.20 1.53
C VAL A 183 8.72 16.08 1.70
N PHE A 184 9.89 16.37 2.27
CA PHE A 184 10.96 15.38 2.45
C PHE A 184 10.51 14.21 3.35
N LEU A 185 9.92 14.54 4.51
CA LEU A 185 9.45 13.52 5.45
C LEU A 185 8.34 12.67 4.86
N SER A 186 7.42 13.29 4.10
CA SER A 186 6.33 12.57 3.41
C SER A 186 6.86 11.56 2.40
N TYR A 187 7.78 11.95 1.53
CA TYR A 187 8.37 11.01 0.56
C TYR A 187 9.13 9.87 1.23
N LEU A 188 9.86 10.17 2.30
CA LEU A 188 10.56 9.15 3.07
C LEU A 188 9.58 8.11 3.65
N TYR A 189 8.48 8.58 4.26
CA TYR A 189 7.40 7.70 4.73
C TYR A 189 6.77 6.89 3.60
N ILE A 190 6.38 7.56 2.52
CA ILE A 190 5.69 6.93 1.38
C ILE A 190 6.54 5.81 0.80
N ILE A 191 7.81 6.07 0.49
CA ILE A 191 8.70 5.06 -0.12
C ILE A 191 8.90 3.89 0.85
N THR A 192 9.22 4.17 2.12
CA THR A 192 9.48 3.13 3.13
C THR A 192 8.29 2.20 3.30
N PHE A 193 7.10 2.76 3.53
CA PHE A 193 5.91 1.95 3.77
C PHE A 193 5.35 1.32 2.49
N MET A 194 5.55 1.92 1.33
CA MET A 194 5.19 1.31 0.05
C MET A 194 6.02 0.04 -0.19
N LEU A 195 7.35 0.10 -0.04
CA LEU A 195 8.21 -1.08 -0.19
C LEU A 195 7.86 -2.16 0.83
N PHE A 196 7.61 -1.78 2.09
CA PHE A 196 7.17 -2.69 3.14
C PHE A 196 5.86 -3.40 2.77
N ASN A 197 4.84 -2.67 2.35
CA ASN A 197 3.56 -3.23 1.96
C ASN A 197 3.67 -4.12 0.71
N LEU A 198 4.49 -3.74 -0.27
CA LEU A 198 4.74 -4.58 -1.46
C LEU A 198 5.40 -5.90 -1.07
N SER A 199 6.40 -5.87 -0.18
CA SER A 199 7.02 -7.10 0.32
C SER A 199 5.99 -8.01 1.00
N LEU A 200 5.12 -7.45 1.86
CA LEU A 200 4.04 -8.22 2.51
C LEU A 200 3.09 -8.86 1.49
N ILE A 201 2.68 -8.10 0.45
CA ILE A 201 1.78 -8.61 -0.59
C ILE A 201 2.42 -9.76 -1.35
N ILE A 202 3.69 -9.60 -1.76
CA ILE A 202 4.42 -10.64 -2.48
C ILE A 202 4.54 -11.91 -1.62
N TYR A 203 4.96 -11.80 -0.35
CA TYR A 203 5.01 -12.95 0.55
C TYR A 203 3.63 -13.58 0.79
N ALA A 204 2.59 -12.76 0.90
CA ALA A 204 1.23 -13.25 1.10
C ALA A 204 0.69 -14.07 -0.09
N VAL A 205 1.14 -13.77 -1.32
CA VAL A 205 0.75 -14.50 -2.54
C VAL A 205 1.67 -15.71 -2.80
N SER A 206 2.78 -15.86 -2.07
CA SER A 206 3.80 -16.89 -2.31
C SER A 206 3.33 -18.33 -2.10
N GLY A 207 2.23 -18.56 -1.39
CA GLY A 207 1.79 -19.88 -0.99
C GLY A 207 1.28 -20.80 -2.10
N GLY A 208 1.20 -20.33 -3.34
CA GLY A 208 0.70 -21.14 -4.45
C GLY A 208 -0.79 -21.52 -4.33
N ILE A 209 -1.27 -22.35 -5.27
CA ILE A 209 -2.67 -22.76 -5.35
C ILE A 209 -3.02 -23.80 -4.26
N SER A 210 -2.06 -24.64 -3.88
CA SER A 210 -2.27 -25.79 -3.00
C SER A 210 -2.48 -25.44 -1.53
N GLU A 211 -2.04 -24.24 -1.09
CA GLU A 211 -2.04 -23.88 0.33
C GLU A 211 -2.46 -22.42 0.58
N PRO A 212 -3.77 -22.11 0.52
CA PRO A 212 -4.26 -20.74 0.72
C PRO A 212 -3.93 -20.18 2.13
N LEU A 213 -3.79 -21.05 3.13
CA LEU A 213 -3.37 -20.65 4.49
C LEU A 213 -1.89 -20.28 4.58
N ASN A 214 -1.10 -20.56 3.56
CA ASN A 214 0.33 -20.21 3.52
C ASN A 214 0.58 -18.70 3.41
N ILE A 215 -0.46 -17.90 3.20
CA ILE A 215 -0.40 -16.43 3.30
C ILE A 215 0.17 -16.00 4.68
N PHE A 216 -0.26 -16.65 5.75
CA PHE A 216 0.27 -16.38 7.10
C PHE A 216 1.71 -16.89 7.24
N GLY A 217 2.05 -18.02 6.62
CA GLY A 217 3.41 -18.54 6.57
C GLY A 217 4.35 -17.56 5.84
N GLY A 218 3.96 -17.06 4.69
CA GLY A 218 4.72 -16.06 3.93
C GLY A 218 4.93 -14.76 4.71
N ILE A 219 3.87 -14.22 5.31
CA ILE A 219 3.97 -13.02 6.15
C ILE A 219 4.86 -13.26 7.37
N ARG A 220 4.69 -14.42 8.06
CA ARG A 220 5.55 -14.78 9.20
C ARG A 220 7.02 -14.87 8.80
N GLN A 221 7.31 -15.51 7.67
CA GLN A 221 8.67 -15.63 7.15
C GLN A 221 9.28 -14.24 6.89
N TYR A 222 8.53 -13.33 6.30
CA TYR A 222 8.96 -11.94 6.11
C TYR A 222 9.37 -11.28 7.43
N PHE A 223 8.52 -11.36 8.46
CA PHE A 223 8.83 -10.76 9.76
C PHE A 223 10.03 -11.42 10.45
N VAL A 224 10.17 -12.74 10.37
CA VAL A 224 11.32 -13.45 10.94
C VAL A 224 12.62 -13.03 10.25
N GLN A 225 12.62 -12.93 8.92
CA GLN A 225 13.79 -12.49 8.17
C GLN A 225 14.16 -11.05 8.50
N THR A 226 13.18 -10.14 8.50
CA THR A 226 13.40 -8.74 8.87
C THR A 226 13.96 -8.61 10.29
N TRP A 227 13.46 -9.42 11.24
CA TRP A 227 13.99 -9.45 12.60
C TRP A 227 15.45 -9.90 12.66
N ASN A 228 15.79 -10.96 11.95
CA ASN A 228 17.15 -11.47 11.90
C ASN A 228 18.12 -10.44 11.30
N ASP A 229 17.72 -9.72 10.27
CA ASP A 229 18.52 -8.66 9.65
C ASP A 229 18.73 -7.47 10.61
N ILE A 230 17.69 -7.09 11.37
CA ILE A 230 17.81 -6.08 12.42
C ILE A 230 18.82 -6.53 13.49
N MET A 231 18.72 -7.77 13.95
CA MET A 231 19.65 -8.31 14.96
C MET A 231 21.09 -8.37 14.44
N MET A 232 21.30 -8.75 13.19
CA MET A 232 22.63 -8.73 12.56
C MET A 232 23.23 -7.32 12.54
N VAL A 233 22.44 -6.30 12.22
CA VAL A 233 22.90 -4.89 12.24
C VAL A 233 23.21 -4.44 13.67
N VAL A 234 22.39 -4.83 14.65
CA VAL A 234 22.67 -4.54 16.08
C VAL A 234 23.95 -5.17 16.55
N ASP A 235 24.22 -6.43 16.17
CA ASP A 235 25.45 -7.13 16.54
C ASP A 235 26.69 -6.50 15.88
N LEU A 236 26.57 -6.02 14.63
CA LEU A 236 27.65 -5.28 13.96
C LEU A 236 27.97 -3.94 14.62
N ILE A 237 26.99 -3.28 15.24
CA ILE A 237 27.21 -2.02 15.96
C ILE A 237 27.81 -2.26 17.36
N ARG A 238 27.52 -3.42 17.93
CA ARG A 238 27.99 -3.78 19.30
C ARG A 238 29.43 -4.28 19.36
N ASN A 239 29.92 -4.81 18.25
CA ASN A 239 31.32 -5.25 18.10
C ASN A 239 32.19 -4.12 17.55
#